data_6f63698618ed054b3f1665925adf9b81
#
_entry.id   6f63698618ed054b3f1665925adf9b81
#
_cell.length_a   1.000
_cell.length_b   1.000
_cell.length_c   1.000
_cell.angle_alpha   90.00
_cell.angle_beta   90.00
_cell.angle_gamma   90.00
#
_symmetry.space_group_name_H-M   'P 1'
#
loop_
_entity.id
_entity.type
_entity.pdbx_description
1 polymer ?
#
loop_
_entity_poly.entity_id
_entity_poly.type
_entity_poly.pdbx_seq_one_letter_code
_entity_poly.pdbx_strand_id
1 'polypeptide(L)'
;MGLKRIALGMSLFCILVIYLLYVGNKEPYVGLQIEEQEGNWTIVDMYDSKWAQKVDIHIGDQVIKVNGKALVDGGIGNIIRSASTLTIMREQAIEIKVRHRDALNQFLFTGIFPFIYFIITVICCMYLLKKRPMYLFILFLLTVCLAYCSVGNSIRYQLVGKFIIENSIALCFAFFIHFLRNYIKELNSQVLFPKHILSIYSLPI
;
A
#
# COMPACT_ATOMS: atom_id res chain seq x y z
N MET A 1 17.09 -21.86 15.90
CA MET A 1 17.30 -20.42 15.57
C MET A 1 17.25 -19.63 16.87
N GLY A 2 18.30 -18.83 17.22
CA GLY A 2 18.36 -18.19 18.55
C GLY A 2 17.30 -17.10 18.70
N LEU A 3 16.71 -16.99 19.88
CA LEU A 3 15.68 -16.00 20.25
C LEU A 3 16.07 -14.56 19.82
N LYS A 4 17.35 -14.22 19.94
CA LYS A 4 17.90 -12.91 19.52
C LYS A 4 17.72 -12.63 18.02
N ARG A 5 17.88 -13.64 17.14
CA ARG A 5 17.70 -13.47 15.68
C ARG A 5 16.24 -13.28 15.31
N ILE A 6 15.33 -13.97 15.99
CA ILE A 6 13.89 -13.80 15.80
C ILE A 6 13.45 -12.40 16.24
N ALA A 7 13.91 -11.96 17.41
CA ALA A 7 13.61 -10.63 17.92
C ALA A 7 14.12 -9.53 16.97
N LEU A 8 15.34 -9.67 16.46
CA LEU A 8 15.88 -8.73 15.48
C LEU A 8 15.04 -8.69 14.20
N GLY A 9 14.67 -9.85 13.64
CA GLY A 9 13.83 -9.92 12.45
C GLY A 9 12.48 -9.27 12.64
N MET A 10 11.81 -9.52 13.78
CA MET A 10 10.54 -8.88 14.13
C MET A 10 10.68 -7.37 14.30
N SER A 11 11.76 -6.88 14.91
CA SER A 11 12.01 -5.45 15.06
C SER A 11 12.19 -4.77 13.70
N LEU A 12 12.97 -5.34 12.79
CA LEU A 12 13.16 -4.83 11.44
C LEU A 12 11.84 -4.82 10.65
N PHE A 13 11.03 -5.88 10.79
CA PHE A 13 9.69 -5.94 10.19
C PHE A 13 8.79 -4.80 10.72
N CYS A 14 8.75 -4.59 12.03
CA CYS A 14 7.96 -3.51 12.63
C CYS A 14 8.40 -2.13 12.12
N ILE A 15 9.70 -1.87 12.04
CA ILE A 15 10.24 -0.62 11.51
C ILE A 15 9.81 -0.42 10.06
N LEU A 16 9.91 -1.45 9.22
CA LEU A 16 9.50 -1.40 7.82
C LEU A 16 8.01 -1.08 7.68
N VAL A 17 7.15 -1.77 8.43
CA VAL A 17 5.69 -1.54 8.38
C VAL A 17 5.34 -0.13 8.83
N ILE A 18 5.92 0.36 9.94
CA ILE A 18 5.69 1.73 10.42
C ILE A 18 6.13 2.74 9.36
N TYR A 19 7.29 2.53 8.73
CA TYR A 19 7.76 3.36 7.62
C TYR A 19 6.78 3.39 6.46
N LEU A 20 6.27 2.21 6.02
CA LEU A 20 5.31 2.11 4.93
C LEU A 20 3.99 2.84 5.26
N LEU A 21 3.47 2.66 6.47
CA LEU A 21 2.26 3.34 6.91
C LEU A 21 2.46 4.85 6.99
N TYR A 22 3.62 5.32 7.49
CA TYR A 22 3.94 6.73 7.56
C TYR A 22 4.02 7.36 6.16
N VAL A 23 4.83 6.78 5.26
CA VAL A 23 5.03 7.31 3.91
C VAL A 23 3.74 7.23 3.09
N GLY A 24 3.00 6.12 3.20
CA GLY A 24 1.74 5.90 2.49
C GLY A 24 0.60 6.82 2.93
N ASN A 25 0.71 7.47 4.10
CA ASN A 25 -0.34 8.36 4.63
C ASN A 25 0.18 9.78 4.91
N LYS A 26 1.39 10.11 4.48
CA LYS A 26 1.99 11.44 4.68
C LYS A 26 1.14 12.55 4.08
N GLU A 27 0.59 12.30 2.89
CA GLU A 27 -0.25 13.25 2.17
C GLU A 27 -1.64 12.67 1.90
N PRO A 28 -2.72 13.48 1.94
CA PRO A 28 -4.06 13.04 1.58
C PRO A 28 -4.12 12.54 0.14
N TYR A 29 -4.93 11.52 -0.11
CA TYR A 29 -5.22 11.07 -1.46
C TYR A 29 -6.24 12.03 -2.11
N VAL A 30 -5.97 12.46 -3.34
CA VAL A 30 -6.84 13.39 -4.07
C VAL A 30 -7.42 12.80 -5.36
N GLY A 31 -6.71 11.91 -6.04
CA GLY A 31 -7.22 11.15 -7.19
C GLY A 31 -7.73 12.00 -8.34
N LEU A 32 -7.02 13.05 -8.73
CA LEU A 32 -7.41 13.92 -9.84
C LEU A 32 -6.70 13.50 -11.12
N GLN A 33 -7.44 13.24 -12.18
CA GLN A 33 -6.90 13.09 -13.53
C GLN A 33 -6.77 14.46 -14.18
N ILE A 34 -5.59 14.75 -14.73
CA ILE A 34 -5.30 16.00 -15.41
C ILE A 34 -4.79 15.72 -16.82
N GLU A 35 -5.13 16.59 -17.76
CA GLU A 35 -4.62 16.57 -19.12
C GLU A 35 -4.10 17.96 -19.50
N GLU A 36 -3.05 17.98 -20.32
CA GLU A 36 -2.53 19.21 -20.86
C GLU A 36 -3.41 19.67 -22.02
N GLN A 37 -4.00 20.83 -21.88
CA GLN A 37 -4.82 21.48 -22.89
C GLN A 37 -4.28 22.91 -23.14
N GLU A 38 -3.77 23.14 -24.32
CA GLU A 38 -3.24 24.47 -24.73
C GLU A 38 -2.16 25.02 -23.78
N GLY A 39 -1.28 24.12 -23.25
CA GLY A 39 -0.21 24.50 -22.33
C GLY A 39 -0.65 24.65 -20.86
N ASN A 40 -1.92 24.31 -20.54
CA ASN A 40 -2.47 24.33 -19.19
C ASN A 40 -2.90 22.95 -18.75
N TRP A 41 -2.63 22.62 -17.47
CA TRP A 41 -3.06 21.36 -16.88
C TRP A 41 -4.51 21.47 -16.37
N THR A 42 -5.44 20.82 -17.04
CA THR A 42 -6.88 20.89 -16.76
C THR A 42 -7.36 19.58 -16.14
N ILE A 43 -8.21 19.66 -15.11
CA ILE A 43 -8.85 18.49 -14.49
C ILE A 43 -9.90 17.94 -15.45
N VAL A 44 -9.71 16.69 -15.90
CA VAL A 44 -10.63 16.01 -16.84
C VAL A 44 -11.47 14.94 -16.14
N ASP A 45 -11.00 14.38 -15.03
CA ASP A 45 -11.74 13.38 -14.25
C ASP A 45 -11.34 13.40 -12.77
N MET A 46 -12.21 12.88 -11.89
CA MET A 46 -12.01 12.82 -10.44
C MET A 46 -12.46 11.48 -9.90
N TYR A 47 -11.51 10.66 -9.41
CA TYR A 47 -11.78 9.33 -8.87
C TYR A 47 -12.51 9.34 -7.50
N ASP A 48 -12.48 10.45 -6.78
CA ASP A 48 -13.25 10.68 -5.55
C ASP A 48 -14.03 11.99 -5.64
N SER A 49 -15.17 11.94 -6.34
CA SER A 49 -16.04 13.10 -6.55
C SER A 49 -16.57 13.72 -5.24
N LYS A 50 -16.78 12.91 -4.20
CA LYS A 50 -17.30 13.40 -2.91
C LYS A 50 -16.32 14.33 -2.20
N TRP A 51 -15.03 14.02 -2.29
CA TRP A 51 -13.97 14.87 -1.76
C TRP A 51 -13.88 16.18 -2.55
N ALA A 52 -13.77 16.07 -3.87
CA ALA A 52 -13.64 17.20 -4.76
C ALA A 52 -14.83 18.19 -4.63
N GLN A 53 -16.05 17.68 -4.53
CA GLN A 53 -17.25 18.50 -4.29
C GLN A 53 -17.19 19.26 -2.97
N LYS A 54 -16.64 18.65 -1.90
CA LYS A 54 -16.51 19.33 -0.61
C LYS A 54 -15.55 20.50 -0.60
N VAL A 55 -14.55 20.47 -1.47
CA VAL A 55 -13.53 21.51 -1.60
C VAL A 55 -13.72 22.37 -2.83
N ASP A 56 -14.89 22.26 -3.46
CA ASP A 56 -15.30 23.07 -4.61
C ASP A 56 -14.34 22.96 -5.81
N ILE A 57 -13.86 21.73 -6.09
CA ILE A 57 -13.09 21.42 -7.30
C ILE A 57 -14.04 20.87 -8.36
N HIS A 58 -13.88 21.33 -9.59
CA HIS A 58 -14.70 20.95 -10.74
C HIS A 58 -13.85 20.45 -11.90
N ILE A 59 -14.45 19.63 -12.75
CA ILE A 59 -13.88 19.29 -14.06
C ILE A 59 -13.80 20.58 -14.87
N GLY A 60 -12.65 20.81 -15.52
CA GLY A 60 -12.35 22.05 -16.24
C GLY A 60 -11.51 23.05 -15.44
N ASP A 61 -11.34 22.87 -14.12
CA ASP A 61 -10.43 23.69 -13.34
C ASP A 61 -8.98 23.48 -13.79
N GLN A 62 -8.21 24.57 -13.92
CA GLN A 62 -6.79 24.48 -14.26
C GLN A 62 -5.94 24.35 -13.00
N VAL A 63 -5.05 23.36 -12.97
CA VAL A 63 -4.11 23.15 -11.85
C VAL A 63 -2.79 23.82 -12.18
N ILE A 64 -2.37 24.77 -11.35
CA ILE A 64 -1.12 25.52 -11.53
C ILE A 64 0.01 24.95 -10.68
N LYS A 65 -0.30 24.58 -9.42
CA LYS A 65 0.69 24.07 -8.45
C LYS A 65 0.14 22.92 -7.66
N VAL A 66 1.04 21.97 -7.34
CA VAL A 66 0.80 20.86 -6.40
C VAL A 66 1.87 20.94 -5.31
N ASN A 67 1.45 21.01 -4.04
CA ASN A 67 2.35 21.17 -2.89
C ASN A 67 3.33 22.37 -3.06
N GLY A 68 2.83 23.48 -3.60
CA GLY A 68 3.61 24.69 -3.87
C GLY A 68 4.56 24.64 -5.07
N LYS A 69 4.69 23.47 -5.73
CA LYS A 69 5.53 23.32 -6.95
C LYS A 69 4.67 23.49 -8.19
N ALA A 70 5.17 24.27 -9.15
CA ALA A 70 4.55 24.38 -10.46
C ALA A 70 4.52 23.02 -11.17
N LEU A 71 3.46 22.77 -11.93
CA LEU A 71 3.40 21.65 -12.85
C LEU A 71 4.33 21.96 -14.03
N VAL A 72 5.40 21.20 -14.18
CA VAL A 72 6.35 21.32 -15.28
C VAL A 72 6.19 20.10 -16.17
N ASP A 73 6.27 20.31 -17.49
CA ASP A 73 6.20 19.25 -18.49
C ASP A 73 7.12 18.06 -18.15
N GLY A 74 6.56 16.86 -18.20
CA GLY A 74 7.31 15.59 -18.16
C GLY A 74 7.51 14.94 -16.79
N GLY A 75 7.05 15.52 -15.67
CA GLY A 75 7.32 14.97 -14.33
C GLY A 75 6.11 14.43 -13.55
N ILE A 76 4.90 14.80 -13.93
CA ILE A 76 3.66 14.36 -13.27
C ILE A 76 2.87 13.57 -14.30
N GLY A 77 2.73 12.26 -14.05
CA GLY A 77 1.81 11.47 -14.87
C GLY A 77 0.40 12.08 -14.82
N ASN A 78 -0.44 11.77 -15.79
CA ASN A 78 -1.80 12.32 -15.99
C ASN A 78 -2.73 12.21 -14.77
N ILE A 79 -2.21 11.88 -13.59
CA ILE A 79 -2.99 11.71 -12.36
C ILE A 79 -2.25 12.27 -11.16
N ILE A 80 -2.84 13.29 -10.53
CA ILE A 80 -2.42 13.74 -9.20
C ILE A 80 -3.06 12.83 -8.16
N ARG A 81 -2.25 12.01 -7.50
CA ARG A 81 -2.76 10.99 -6.55
C ARG A 81 -2.81 11.48 -5.13
N SER A 82 -1.87 12.30 -4.71
CA SER A 82 -1.81 12.86 -3.37
C SER A 82 -1.30 14.29 -3.38
N ALA A 83 -1.90 15.13 -2.55
CA ALA A 83 -1.47 16.49 -2.35
C ALA A 83 -1.91 17.01 -0.97
N SER A 84 -1.08 17.84 -0.35
CA SER A 84 -1.45 18.61 0.84
C SER A 84 -2.03 19.98 0.46
N THR A 85 -1.57 20.53 -0.66
CA THR A 85 -2.10 21.79 -1.23
C THR A 85 -2.21 21.68 -2.75
N LEU A 86 -3.27 22.23 -3.28
CA LEU A 86 -3.52 22.40 -4.72
C LEU A 86 -3.77 23.88 -5.00
N THR A 87 -3.14 24.42 -6.03
CA THR A 87 -3.46 25.76 -6.52
C THR A 87 -4.16 25.60 -7.87
N ILE A 88 -5.40 26.00 -7.92
CA ILE A 88 -6.21 26.00 -9.15
C ILE A 88 -6.41 27.44 -9.66
N MET A 89 -6.56 27.60 -10.96
CA MET A 89 -6.89 28.86 -11.62
C MET A 89 -8.33 28.83 -12.09
N ARG A 90 -9.10 29.81 -11.70
CA ARG A 90 -10.40 30.17 -12.26
C ARG A 90 -10.32 31.62 -12.70
N GLU A 91 -11.06 32.51 -12.08
CA GLU A 91 -10.89 33.98 -12.26
C GLU A 91 -9.65 34.48 -11.50
N GLN A 92 -9.30 33.82 -10.38
CA GLN A 92 -8.14 34.08 -9.57
C GLN A 92 -7.51 32.75 -9.13
N ALA A 93 -6.21 32.80 -8.76
CA ALA A 93 -5.53 31.65 -8.22
C ALA A 93 -6.03 31.34 -6.80
N ILE A 94 -6.63 30.14 -6.62
CA ILE A 94 -7.21 29.68 -5.35
C ILE A 94 -6.32 28.56 -4.82
N GLU A 95 -5.82 28.71 -3.58
CA GLU A 95 -5.08 27.66 -2.89
C GLU A 95 -6.03 26.83 -2.02
N ILE A 96 -6.15 25.55 -2.33
CA ILE A 96 -6.98 24.59 -1.61
C ILE A 96 -6.10 23.72 -0.74
N LYS A 97 -6.32 23.74 0.59
CA LYS A 97 -5.67 22.84 1.54
C LYS A 97 -6.46 21.56 1.68
N VAL A 98 -5.81 20.45 1.31
CA VAL A 98 -6.40 19.11 1.41
C VAL A 98 -6.09 18.54 2.79
N ARG A 99 -7.11 18.05 3.49
CA ARG A 99 -6.96 17.42 4.81
C ARG A 99 -7.35 15.95 4.74
N HIS A 100 -6.72 15.11 5.57
CA HIS A 100 -7.12 13.69 5.71
C HIS A 100 -8.59 13.51 6.07
N ARG A 101 -9.19 14.47 6.78
CA ARG A 101 -10.62 14.45 7.12
C ARG A 101 -11.52 14.47 5.88
N ASP A 102 -11.07 15.14 4.82
CA ASP A 102 -11.82 15.26 3.57
C ASP A 102 -11.76 13.94 2.77
N ALA A 103 -10.66 13.19 2.92
CA ALA A 103 -10.43 11.88 2.34
C ALA A 103 -10.54 10.75 3.39
N LEU A 104 -11.49 10.85 4.34
CA LEU A 104 -11.59 9.96 5.50
C LEU A 104 -11.66 8.48 5.11
N ASN A 105 -12.47 8.13 4.12
CA ASN A 105 -12.61 6.74 3.68
C ASN A 105 -11.27 6.17 3.19
N GLN A 106 -10.51 6.94 2.40
CA GLN A 106 -9.19 6.52 1.94
C GLN A 106 -8.23 6.33 3.11
N PHE A 107 -8.22 7.26 4.07
CA PHE A 107 -7.40 7.17 5.26
C PHE A 107 -7.73 5.95 6.14
N LEU A 108 -9.01 5.58 6.25
CA LEU A 108 -9.41 4.35 6.93
C LEU A 108 -8.81 3.11 6.25
N PHE A 109 -8.90 3.01 4.92
CA PHE A 109 -8.41 1.86 4.17
C PHE A 109 -6.89 1.80 4.04
N THR A 110 -6.19 2.93 3.93
CA THR A 110 -4.74 2.97 3.73
C THR A 110 -3.92 3.18 5.00
N GLY A 111 -4.56 3.58 6.08
CA GLY A 111 -3.91 3.88 7.37
C GLY A 111 -4.45 3.06 8.53
N ILE A 112 -5.70 3.31 8.94
CA ILE A 112 -6.24 2.75 10.19
C ILE A 112 -6.40 1.23 10.11
N PHE A 113 -7.05 0.70 9.09
CA PHE A 113 -7.27 -0.75 8.98
C PHE A 113 -5.95 -1.53 8.79
N PRO A 114 -5.00 -1.13 7.92
CA PRO A 114 -3.70 -1.75 7.87
C PRO A 114 -2.94 -1.71 9.21
N PHE A 115 -3.04 -0.60 9.95
CA PHE A 115 -2.43 -0.50 11.26
C PHE A 115 -3.03 -1.48 12.29
N ILE A 116 -4.36 -1.59 12.34
CA ILE A 116 -5.04 -2.58 13.19
C ILE A 116 -4.62 -4.00 12.79
N TYR A 117 -4.60 -4.30 11.50
CA TYR A 117 -4.16 -5.60 10.99
C TYR A 117 -2.71 -5.89 11.36
N PHE A 118 -1.82 -4.91 11.29
CA PHE A 118 -0.43 -5.03 11.73
C PHE A 118 -0.34 -5.41 13.21
N ILE A 119 -1.08 -4.73 14.09
CA ILE A 119 -1.08 -5.06 15.53
C ILE A 119 -1.56 -6.50 15.77
N ILE A 120 -2.66 -6.89 15.12
CA ILE A 120 -3.20 -8.27 15.23
C ILE A 120 -2.14 -9.29 14.74
N THR A 121 -1.48 -9.01 13.61
CA THR A 121 -0.42 -9.88 13.06
C THR A 121 0.73 -10.05 14.03
N VAL A 122 1.22 -8.97 14.65
CA VAL A 122 2.30 -9.04 15.65
C VAL A 122 1.89 -9.90 16.84
N ILE A 123 0.70 -9.71 17.39
CA ILE A 123 0.17 -10.50 18.51
C ILE A 123 0.08 -11.99 18.13
N CYS A 124 -0.50 -12.29 16.97
CA CYS A 124 -0.59 -13.66 16.44
C CYS A 124 0.80 -14.31 16.27
N CYS A 125 1.75 -13.59 15.68
CA CYS A 125 3.12 -14.08 15.52
C CYS A 125 3.79 -14.37 16.86
N MET A 126 3.65 -13.50 17.84
CA MET A 126 4.19 -13.70 19.20
C MET A 126 3.63 -14.97 19.86
N TYR A 127 2.34 -15.24 19.68
CA TYR A 127 1.70 -16.46 20.17
C TYR A 127 2.17 -17.71 19.43
N LEU A 128 2.22 -17.66 18.11
CA LEU A 128 2.58 -18.78 17.23
C LEU A 128 4.06 -19.15 17.29
N LEU A 129 4.96 -18.20 17.57
CA LEU A 129 6.41 -18.46 17.73
C LEU A 129 6.72 -19.49 18.82
N LYS A 130 5.80 -19.72 19.75
CA LYS A 130 5.92 -20.76 20.77
C LYS A 130 5.66 -22.18 20.23
N LYS A 131 5.09 -22.30 19.01
CA LYS A 131 4.72 -23.57 18.37
C LYS A 131 5.59 -23.82 17.14
N ARG A 132 6.54 -24.76 17.23
CA ARG A 132 7.53 -25.05 16.16
C ARG A 132 6.98 -25.27 14.75
N PRO A 133 5.86 -26.00 14.51
CA PRO A 133 5.40 -26.26 13.14
C PRO A 133 4.79 -25.03 12.44
N MET A 134 4.61 -23.89 13.13
CA MET A 134 3.86 -22.74 12.62
C MET A 134 4.70 -21.65 11.93
N TYR A 135 6.01 -21.83 11.76
CA TYR A 135 6.87 -20.77 11.18
C TYR A 135 6.48 -20.37 9.75
N LEU A 136 6.02 -21.30 8.91
CA LEU A 136 5.54 -20.98 7.56
C LEU A 136 4.23 -20.20 7.59
N PHE A 137 3.36 -20.49 8.54
CA PHE A 137 2.14 -19.72 8.74
C PHE A 137 2.45 -18.30 9.24
N ILE A 138 3.47 -18.15 10.08
CA ILE A 138 3.97 -16.84 10.50
C ILE A 138 4.48 -16.04 9.28
N LEU A 139 5.29 -16.65 8.41
CA LEU A 139 5.77 -16.00 7.19
C LEU A 139 4.62 -15.60 6.28
N PHE A 140 3.61 -16.44 6.12
CA PHE A 140 2.38 -16.11 5.41
C PHE A 140 1.69 -14.87 6.00
N LEU A 141 1.45 -14.83 7.33
CA LEU A 141 0.83 -13.69 8.00
C LEU A 141 1.65 -12.40 7.82
N LEU A 142 2.97 -12.48 7.91
CA LEU A 142 3.86 -11.32 7.73
C LEU A 142 3.81 -10.80 6.29
N THR A 143 3.76 -11.68 5.28
CA THR A 143 3.65 -11.26 3.87
C THR A 143 2.31 -10.63 3.56
N VAL A 144 1.20 -11.19 4.09
CA VAL A 144 -0.14 -10.56 3.98
C VAL A 144 -0.15 -9.17 4.62
N CYS A 145 0.48 -9.05 5.80
CA CYS A 145 0.61 -7.78 6.50
C CYS A 145 1.39 -6.74 5.68
N LEU A 146 2.54 -7.13 5.09
CA LEU A 146 3.31 -6.25 4.22
C LEU A 146 2.51 -5.80 3.00
N ALA A 147 1.83 -6.74 2.32
CA ALA A 147 0.98 -6.40 1.18
C ALA A 147 -0.07 -5.35 1.57
N TYR A 148 -0.79 -5.60 2.66
CA TYR A 148 -1.86 -4.70 3.10
C TYR A 148 -1.35 -3.33 3.54
N CYS A 149 -0.25 -3.27 4.31
CA CYS A 149 0.36 -2.01 4.73
C CYS A 149 1.00 -1.22 3.58
N SER A 150 1.31 -1.88 2.45
CA SER A 150 1.87 -1.23 1.25
C SER A 150 0.81 -0.63 0.33
N VAL A 151 -0.49 -0.93 0.53
CA VAL A 151 -1.58 -0.45 -0.34
C VAL A 151 -1.56 1.07 -0.48
N GLY A 152 -1.40 1.80 0.63
CA GLY A 152 -1.34 3.26 0.63
C GLY A 152 -0.22 3.83 -0.24
N ASN A 153 0.94 3.19 -0.24
CA ASN A 153 2.09 3.57 -1.06
C ASN A 153 1.87 3.20 -2.54
N SER A 154 1.30 2.02 -2.80
CA SER A 154 1.04 1.54 -4.16
C SER A 154 0.01 2.41 -4.88
N ILE A 155 -1.08 2.77 -4.21
CA ILE A 155 -2.11 3.67 -4.77
C ILE A 155 -1.51 5.02 -5.16
N ARG A 156 -0.49 5.50 -4.43
CA ARG A 156 0.23 6.75 -4.71
C ARG A 156 1.39 6.59 -5.71
N TYR A 157 1.51 5.43 -6.36
CA TYR A 157 2.59 5.10 -7.31
C TYR A 157 4.00 5.23 -6.74
N GLN A 158 4.16 5.07 -5.45
CA GLN A 158 5.50 4.98 -4.87
C GLN A 158 6.12 3.64 -5.25
N LEU A 159 7.26 3.69 -5.95
CA LEU A 159 7.93 2.52 -6.50
C LEU A 159 8.18 1.43 -5.44
N VAL A 160 8.63 1.83 -4.24
CA VAL A 160 8.88 0.91 -3.13
C VAL A 160 7.60 0.19 -2.69
N GLY A 161 6.48 0.91 -2.57
CA GLY A 161 5.20 0.32 -2.18
C GLY A 161 4.67 -0.64 -3.23
N LYS A 162 4.78 -0.30 -4.51
CA LYS A 162 4.38 -1.16 -5.62
C LYS A 162 5.20 -2.44 -5.63
N PHE A 163 6.52 -2.34 -5.54
CA PHE A 163 7.42 -3.48 -5.49
C PHE A 163 7.13 -4.41 -4.30
N ILE A 164 6.90 -3.84 -3.11
CA ILE A 164 6.60 -4.63 -1.92
C ILE A 164 5.26 -5.35 -2.06
N ILE A 165 4.19 -4.71 -2.55
CA ILE A 165 2.87 -5.36 -2.66
C ILE A 165 2.91 -6.51 -3.66
N GLU A 166 3.51 -6.34 -4.84
CA GLU A 166 3.62 -7.35 -5.88
C GLU A 166 4.38 -8.59 -5.37
N ASN A 167 5.55 -8.37 -4.78
CA ASN A 167 6.36 -9.47 -4.22
C ASN A 167 5.70 -10.13 -3.00
N SER A 168 5.04 -9.37 -2.14
CA SER A 168 4.35 -9.91 -0.97
C SER A 168 3.18 -10.79 -1.36
N ILE A 169 2.42 -10.43 -2.39
CA ILE A 169 1.30 -11.25 -2.89
C ILE A 169 1.82 -12.60 -3.41
N ALA A 170 2.89 -12.60 -4.23
CA ALA A 170 3.49 -13.82 -4.75
C ALA A 170 4.00 -14.73 -3.61
N LEU A 171 4.74 -14.16 -2.65
CA LEU A 171 5.27 -14.88 -1.50
C LEU A 171 4.16 -15.40 -0.57
N CYS A 172 3.06 -14.66 -0.43
CA CYS A 172 1.90 -15.07 0.35
C CYS A 172 1.35 -16.41 -0.13
N PHE A 173 1.09 -16.55 -1.42
CA PHE A 173 0.62 -17.81 -2.01
C PHE A 173 1.63 -18.94 -1.83
N ALA A 174 2.91 -18.67 -2.04
CA ALA A 174 3.97 -19.66 -1.89
C ALA A 174 4.06 -20.18 -0.45
N PHE A 175 4.08 -19.30 0.56
CA PHE A 175 4.13 -19.71 1.96
C PHE A 175 2.85 -20.41 2.41
N PHE A 176 1.69 -20.00 1.94
CA PHE A 176 0.42 -20.63 2.26
C PHE A 176 0.35 -22.08 1.73
N ILE A 177 0.69 -22.29 0.46
CA ILE A 177 0.71 -23.61 -0.15
C ILE A 177 1.72 -24.52 0.58
N HIS A 178 2.90 -23.99 0.90
CA HIS A 178 3.92 -24.76 1.61
C HIS A 178 3.49 -25.09 3.04
N PHE A 179 2.83 -24.18 3.74
CA PHE A 179 2.23 -24.42 5.04
C PHE A 179 1.18 -25.53 4.96
N LEU A 180 0.21 -25.42 4.03
CA LEU A 180 -0.83 -26.43 3.85
C LEU A 180 -0.24 -27.81 3.56
N ARG A 181 0.75 -27.89 2.68
CA ARG A 181 1.43 -29.14 2.38
C ARG A 181 2.04 -29.78 3.64
N ASN A 182 2.74 -29.01 4.45
CA ASN A 182 3.36 -29.53 5.67
C ASN A 182 2.31 -29.90 6.70
N TYR A 183 1.28 -29.10 6.86
CA TYR A 183 0.18 -29.35 7.79
C TYR A 183 -0.60 -30.63 7.44
N ILE A 184 -0.95 -30.81 6.16
CA ILE A 184 -1.64 -32.01 5.68
C ILE A 184 -0.72 -33.25 5.81
N LYS A 185 0.59 -33.09 5.57
CA LYS A 185 1.55 -34.19 5.77
C LYS A 185 1.67 -34.62 7.23
N GLU A 186 1.56 -33.70 8.17
CA GLU A 186 1.50 -34.03 9.60
C GLU A 186 0.19 -34.72 9.99
N LEU A 187 -0.94 -34.31 9.37
CA LEU A 187 -2.25 -34.91 9.64
C LEU A 187 -2.41 -36.29 8.98
N ASN A 188 -1.81 -36.50 7.82
CA ASN A 188 -2.02 -37.71 7.04
C ASN A 188 -0.75 -38.09 6.29
N SER A 189 -0.05 -39.11 6.74
CA SER A 189 1.25 -39.56 6.17
C SER A 189 1.19 -40.01 4.70
N GLN A 190 0.04 -39.95 4.03
CA GLN A 190 -0.20 -40.46 2.67
C GLN A 190 -0.60 -39.42 1.61
N VAL A 191 -0.62 -38.13 1.92
CA VAL A 191 -1.01 -37.11 0.91
C VAL A 191 0.18 -36.77 0.01
N LEU A 192 0.16 -37.32 -1.21
CA LEU A 192 1.12 -37.03 -2.30
C LEU A 192 0.76 -35.69 -2.99
N PHE A 193 1.41 -34.61 -2.62
CA PHE A 193 1.45 -33.40 -3.46
C PHE A 193 2.55 -33.54 -4.52
N PRO A 194 2.30 -33.18 -5.78
CA PRO A 194 3.30 -33.28 -6.84
C PRO A 194 4.53 -32.42 -6.56
N LYS A 195 5.72 -32.92 -6.88
CA LYS A 195 7.04 -32.28 -6.65
C LYS A 195 7.18 -30.91 -7.34
N HIS A 196 6.32 -30.58 -8.29
CA HIS A 196 6.35 -29.35 -9.09
C HIS A 196 6.00 -28.07 -8.35
N ILE A 197 5.48 -28.14 -7.10
CA ILE A 197 5.18 -26.92 -6.30
C ILE A 197 6.44 -26.11 -5.97
N LEU A 198 7.62 -26.73 -5.97
CA LEU A 198 8.89 -26.03 -5.77
C LEU A 198 9.24 -25.07 -6.93
N SER A 199 8.70 -25.27 -8.13
CA SER A 199 8.94 -24.37 -9.27
C SER A 199 8.24 -23.01 -9.14
N ILE A 200 7.25 -22.87 -8.23
CA ILE A 200 6.57 -21.60 -7.99
C ILE A 200 7.55 -20.55 -7.38
N TYR A 201 8.60 -21.02 -6.68
CA TYR A 201 9.62 -20.14 -6.11
C TYR A 201 10.70 -19.69 -7.11
N SER A 202 10.72 -20.28 -8.31
CA SER A 202 11.73 -20.00 -9.34
C SER A 202 11.22 -19.11 -10.47
N LEU A 203 9.96 -18.66 -10.42
CA LEU A 203 9.44 -17.69 -11.38
C LEU A 203 10.06 -16.32 -11.07
N PRO A 204 10.87 -15.76 -11.99
CA PRO A 204 11.34 -14.39 -11.86
C PRO A 204 10.12 -13.46 -11.96
N ILE A 205 9.98 -12.56 -10.99
CA ILE A 205 9.01 -11.47 -10.98
C ILE A 205 9.58 -10.29 -11.76
#